data_0949bab5ffd13f86aa80cb08c0e5ef2f
#
_entry.id   0949bab5ffd13f86aa80cb08c0e5ef2f
#
_cell.length_a   1.000
_cell.length_b   1.000
_cell.length_c   1.000
_cell.angle_alpha   90.00
_cell.angle_beta   90.00
_cell.angle_gamma   90.00
#
_symmetry.space_group_name_H-M   'P 1'
#
loop_
_entity.id
_entity.type
_entity.pdbx_description
1 polymer ?
#
loop_
_entity_poly.entity_id
_entity_poly.type
_entity_poly.pdbx_seq_one_letter_code
_entity_poly.pdbx_strand_id
1 'polypeptide(L)'
;LTITGADHGGGIFASGHADYLEISNNRIVNNYGTYGGGIRIGHPNLINPTVVAANDNQYGGYTNASNDFVRIHHNHIAQNGGGGEAGGGVALCTGSHNYQVSQNAICGNYTQGNGAGIGHLGRSNNGIIANNSVLFNQSFNQGLNVSGGGIYIGGQASLVPTTTPRPSPGTGNVTVSSNLIQGNQAGAGDGGGIRAEFVNGLDVRRTPGNPVPWYQLTVVNNMVVDNMAGMAGGGISLQDTVLANITNNTIANNDSTATAGAAFAPNSPNQSTPQPAGIVSRAHSTLLYNTIGAGSGYKFEFSNPTLLNNIVWHNRSFYWVIDAADPSSFGLWPDVSTNCTSTRCGPPVYRDLAVLGTSNPAHQLSPRYSLLTDLTGYGGANNITGDPLFIFEYTNGDQGQTIQQPELTTSIATAPAFDEGGNFLDVRFGPHSPTGNYHLNAGSPALATGTMQSGVPTTDYDGDTRPISSPDIGADERN
;
A
#
# COMPACT_ATOMS: atom_id res chain seq x y z
N LEU A 1 -19.81 -11.07 -19.34
CA LEU A 1 -19.34 -12.44 -19.46
C LEU A 1 -18.83 -12.96 -18.11
N THR A 2 -18.80 -14.30 -17.93
CA THR A 2 -18.03 -14.95 -16.84
C THR A 2 -16.81 -15.58 -17.47
N ILE A 3 -15.62 -15.24 -16.91
CA ILE A 3 -14.32 -15.72 -17.35
C ILE A 3 -13.70 -16.46 -16.17
N THR A 4 -13.46 -17.75 -16.32
CA THR A 4 -13.05 -18.64 -15.23
C THR A 4 -12.26 -19.83 -15.73
N GLY A 5 -11.46 -20.44 -14.85
CA GLY A 5 -10.78 -21.71 -15.10
C GLY A 5 -9.47 -21.60 -15.89
N ALA A 6 -8.91 -20.40 -16.04
CA ALA A 6 -7.54 -20.28 -16.54
C ALA A 6 -6.56 -20.78 -15.48
N ASP A 7 -5.58 -21.60 -15.89
CA ASP A 7 -4.61 -22.21 -14.99
C ASP A 7 -3.18 -21.69 -15.15
N HIS A 8 -2.88 -20.86 -16.15
CA HIS A 8 -1.51 -20.34 -16.40
C HIS A 8 -1.42 -18.90 -16.87
N GLY A 9 -2.32 -18.42 -17.69
CA GLY A 9 -2.22 -17.12 -18.36
C GLY A 9 -2.99 -15.97 -17.70
N GLY A 10 -3.80 -16.30 -16.72
CA GLY A 10 -4.83 -15.40 -16.21
C GLY A 10 -6.10 -15.44 -17.04
N GLY A 11 -7.18 -14.89 -16.50
CA GLY A 11 -8.48 -14.89 -17.17
C GLY A 11 -8.49 -14.09 -18.47
N ILE A 12 -7.85 -12.91 -18.46
CA ILE A 12 -7.65 -12.06 -19.65
C ILE A 12 -6.19 -11.67 -19.73
N PHE A 13 -5.58 -11.89 -20.89
CA PHE A 13 -4.19 -11.50 -21.13
C PHE A 13 -4.05 -10.72 -22.44
N ALA A 14 -3.60 -9.47 -22.34
CA ALA A 14 -3.21 -8.64 -23.48
C ALA A 14 -1.70 -8.37 -23.42
N SER A 15 -0.90 -9.02 -24.25
CA SER A 15 0.57 -8.93 -24.21
C SER A 15 1.09 -7.59 -24.72
N GLY A 16 0.53 -7.09 -25.82
CA GLY A 16 0.90 -5.84 -26.48
C GLY A 16 -0.03 -5.53 -27.64
N HIS A 17 0.08 -4.32 -28.19
CA HIS A 17 -0.75 -3.82 -29.29
C HIS A 17 -2.26 -3.85 -29.00
N ALA A 18 -2.61 -3.52 -27.76
CA ALA A 18 -3.98 -3.46 -27.27
C ALA A 18 -4.36 -2.02 -26.87
N ASP A 19 -3.95 -1.06 -27.67
CA ASP A 19 -4.32 0.35 -27.46
C ASP A 19 -5.85 0.50 -27.46
N TYR A 20 -6.34 1.29 -26.50
CA TYR A 20 -7.78 1.54 -26.30
C TYR A 20 -8.61 0.28 -25.96
N LEU A 21 -7.97 -0.80 -25.51
CA LEU A 21 -8.71 -1.99 -25.05
C LEU A 21 -9.62 -1.62 -23.88
N GLU A 22 -10.88 -2.03 -23.98
CA GLU A 22 -11.87 -1.88 -22.94
C GLU A 22 -12.30 -3.25 -22.40
N ILE A 23 -12.18 -3.43 -21.08
CA ILE A 23 -12.61 -4.63 -20.36
C ILE A 23 -13.65 -4.18 -19.35
N SER A 24 -14.92 -4.43 -19.63
CA SER A 24 -16.00 -3.93 -18.78
C SER A 24 -17.15 -4.93 -18.60
N ASN A 25 -17.84 -4.80 -17.45
CA ASN A 25 -19.05 -5.55 -17.14
C ASN A 25 -18.86 -7.08 -17.17
N ASN A 26 -17.71 -7.57 -16.72
CA ASN A 26 -17.40 -8.99 -16.65
C ASN A 26 -17.34 -9.48 -15.22
N ARG A 27 -17.56 -10.78 -15.05
CA ARG A 27 -17.23 -11.53 -13.86
C ARG A 27 -15.99 -12.39 -14.14
N ILE A 28 -14.86 -12.06 -13.52
CA ILE A 28 -13.56 -12.67 -13.77
C ILE A 28 -13.12 -13.35 -12.47
N VAL A 29 -13.28 -14.68 -12.41
CA VAL A 29 -13.18 -15.40 -11.12
C VAL A 29 -12.49 -16.73 -11.30
N ASN A 30 -11.75 -17.16 -10.24
CA ASN A 30 -11.08 -18.46 -10.19
C ASN A 30 -10.13 -18.70 -11.37
N ASN A 31 -9.35 -17.71 -11.73
CA ASN A 31 -8.30 -17.84 -12.73
C ASN A 31 -6.94 -17.78 -12.05
N TYR A 32 -5.93 -18.38 -12.70
CA TYR A 32 -4.56 -18.36 -12.23
C TYR A 32 -3.61 -17.89 -13.34
N GLY A 33 -2.62 -17.09 -12.98
CA GLY A 33 -1.61 -16.60 -13.91
C GLY A 33 -0.29 -16.30 -13.21
N THR A 34 0.80 -16.27 -13.96
CA THR A 34 2.12 -15.91 -13.39
C THR A 34 2.13 -14.45 -12.96
N TYR A 35 1.60 -13.56 -13.79
CA TYR A 35 1.42 -12.13 -13.50
C TYR A 35 -0.05 -11.81 -13.82
N GLY A 36 -0.83 -11.35 -12.85
CA GLY A 36 -2.25 -11.08 -13.07
C GLY A 36 -3.11 -12.33 -13.23
N GLY A 37 -3.61 -12.86 -12.14
CA GLY A 37 -4.49 -14.03 -12.18
C GLY A 37 -5.83 -13.73 -12.86
N GLY A 38 -6.42 -12.58 -12.58
CA GLY A 38 -7.67 -12.14 -13.25
C GLY A 38 -7.41 -11.49 -14.59
N ILE A 39 -6.74 -10.36 -14.61
CA ILE A 39 -6.45 -9.57 -15.81
C ILE A 39 -4.95 -9.23 -15.82
N ARG A 40 -4.33 -9.40 -16.98
CA ARG A 40 -2.95 -9.00 -17.22
C ARG A 40 -2.85 -8.15 -18.47
N ILE A 41 -2.27 -6.95 -18.33
CA ILE A 41 -1.95 -6.07 -19.45
C ILE A 41 -0.45 -5.90 -19.54
N GLY A 42 0.14 -6.31 -20.64
CA GLY A 42 1.58 -6.24 -20.90
C GLY A 42 2.42 -7.33 -20.22
N HIS A 43 3.70 -7.10 -20.16
CA HIS A 43 4.68 -7.93 -19.49
C HIS A 43 5.61 -7.06 -18.65
N PRO A 44 5.95 -7.43 -17.41
CA PRO A 44 6.83 -6.61 -16.58
C PRO A 44 8.23 -6.47 -17.19
N ASN A 45 8.70 -7.50 -17.87
CA ASN A 45 10.05 -7.61 -18.40
C ASN A 45 10.09 -7.40 -19.91
N LEU A 46 9.69 -6.21 -20.37
CA LEU A 46 9.88 -5.83 -21.76
C LEU A 46 11.33 -5.40 -21.99
N ILE A 47 12.16 -6.29 -22.49
CA ILE A 47 13.56 -6.02 -22.74
C ILE A 47 13.82 -5.98 -24.25
N ASN A 48 14.39 -4.87 -24.73
CA ASN A 48 14.95 -4.79 -26.06
C ASN A 48 16.47 -5.07 -25.99
N PRO A 49 16.93 -6.26 -26.32
CA PRO A 49 18.33 -6.64 -26.17
C PRO A 49 19.27 -5.80 -27.05
N THR A 50 18.80 -5.25 -28.15
CA THR A 50 19.61 -4.41 -29.05
C THR A 50 19.91 -3.04 -28.44
N VAL A 51 19.00 -2.52 -27.64
CA VAL A 51 19.14 -1.22 -27.00
C VAL A 51 19.94 -1.32 -25.71
N VAL A 52 19.89 -2.44 -25.02
CA VAL A 52 20.65 -2.71 -23.79
C VAL A 52 22.14 -2.58 -24.02
N ALA A 53 22.64 -3.11 -25.13
CA ALA A 53 24.07 -3.13 -25.44
C ALA A 53 24.64 -1.76 -25.86
N ALA A 54 23.79 -0.82 -26.31
CA ALA A 54 24.24 0.38 -27.01
C ALA A 54 24.17 1.65 -26.17
N ASN A 55 23.44 1.71 -25.06
CA ASN A 55 23.16 3.01 -24.44
C ASN A 55 22.88 2.93 -22.94
N ASP A 56 23.73 3.58 -22.18
CA ASP A 56 23.70 3.67 -20.73
C ASP A 56 22.43 4.39 -20.17
N ASN A 57 21.77 5.17 -20.98
CA ASN A 57 20.56 5.91 -20.62
C ASN A 57 19.26 5.12 -20.86
N GLN A 58 19.36 3.94 -21.44
CA GLN A 58 18.18 3.15 -21.74
C GLN A 58 18.23 1.88 -20.88
N TYR A 59 17.26 1.73 -20.04
CA TYR A 59 17.06 0.55 -19.22
C TYR A 59 16.59 -0.63 -20.07
N GLY A 60 17.24 -0.82 -21.20
CA GLY A 60 17.09 -1.97 -22.07
C GLY A 60 15.68 -2.38 -22.41
N GLY A 61 14.69 -1.61 -21.99
CA GLY A 61 13.31 -1.98 -22.11
C GLY A 61 12.61 -1.22 -23.20
N TYR A 62 11.63 -1.84 -23.81
CA TYR A 62 10.62 -1.12 -24.51
C TYR A 62 9.92 -0.21 -23.49
N THR A 63 9.82 1.07 -23.80
CA THR A 63 9.13 2.03 -22.95
C THR A 63 7.64 2.09 -23.24
N ASN A 64 7.20 1.43 -24.32
CA ASN A 64 5.82 1.33 -24.74
C ASN A 64 5.56 -0.06 -25.32
N ALA A 65 4.54 -0.74 -24.78
CA ALA A 65 4.05 -2.03 -25.28
C ALA A 65 2.87 -1.87 -26.24
N SER A 66 2.49 -0.63 -26.58
CA SER A 66 1.27 -0.31 -27.32
C SER A 66 0.02 -0.90 -26.66
N ASN A 67 -0.06 -0.70 -25.35
CA ASN A 67 -1.24 -0.98 -24.53
C ASN A 67 -1.77 0.34 -23.93
N ASP A 68 -1.72 1.42 -24.69
CA ASP A 68 -2.07 2.73 -24.19
C ASP A 68 -3.58 2.91 -24.13
N PHE A 69 -4.05 3.69 -23.15
CA PHE A 69 -5.46 4.00 -22.92
C PHE A 69 -6.35 2.78 -22.65
N VAL A 70 -5.78 1.71 -22.10
CA VAL A 70 -6.55 0.55 -21.62
C VAL A 70 -7.47 0.97 -20.50
N ARG A 71 -8.74 0.53 -20.56
CA ARG A 71 -9.76 0.78 -19.54
C ARG A 71 -10.30 -0.52 -18.99
N ILE A 72 -10.22 -0.68 -17.67
CA ILE A 72 -10.75 -1.84 -16.94
C ILE A 72 -11.77 -1.30 -15.94
N HIS A 73 -13.05 -1.53 -16.19
CA HIS A 73 -14.09 -0.91 -15.36
C HIS A 73 -15.37 -1.73 -15.23
N HIS A 74 -16.10 -1.51 -14.13
CA HIS A 74 -17.35 -2.18 -13.82
C HIS A 74 -17.26 -3.72 -13.86
N ASN A 75 -16.11 -4.28 -13.51
CA ASN A 75 -15.93 -5.72 -13.43
C ASN A 75 -16.01 -6.20 -12.00
N HIS A 76 -16.40 -7.45 -11.82
CA HIS A 76 -16.23 -8.21 -10.60
C HIS A 76 -15.04 -9.16 -10.78
N ILE A 77 -13.92 -8.87 -10.12
CA ILE A 77 -12.63 -9.56 -10.24
C ILE A 77 -12.32 -10.21 -8.90
N ALA A 78 -12.59 -11.51 -8.76
CA ALA A 78 -12.52 -12.14 -7.45
C ALA A 78 -11.90 -13.54 -7.48
N GLN A 79 -11.23 -13.90 -6.39
CA GLN A 79 -10.66 -15.23 -6.17
C GLN A 79 -9.71 -15.68 -7.29
N ASN A 80 -9.00 -14.71 -7.92
CA ASN A 80 -7.97 -15.03 -8.89
C ASN A 80 -6.61 -15.09 -8.21
N GLY A 81 -5.72 -15.94 -8.72
CA GLY A 81 -4.41 -16.21 -8.15
C GLY A 81 -3.25 -15.80 -9.05
N GLY A 82 -2.22 -15.18 -8.46
CA GLY A 82 -0.95 -14.85 -9.10
C GLY A 82 0.19 -15.68 -8.53
N GLY A 83 0.91 -16.43 -9.38
CA GLY A 83 2.08 -17.23 -8.97
C GLY A 83 3.41 -16.50 -9.06
N GLY A 84 3.45 -15.27 -9.54
CA GLY A 84 4.66 -14.50 -9.79
C GLY A 84 4.69 -13.14 -9.10
N GLU A 85 5.44 -12.23 -9.66
CA GLU A 85 5.85 -10.98 -9.01
C GLU A 85 4.73 -9.95 -8.80
N ALA A 86 3.56 -10.08 -9.44
CA ALA A 86 2.48 -9.12 -9.20
C ALA A 86 1.08 -9.53 -9.69
N GLY A 87 0.11 -8.90 -9.04
CA GLY A 87 -1.27 -8.87 -9.48
C GLY A 87 -2.02 -10.19 -9.32
N GLY A 88 -2.69 -10.38 -8.21
CA GLY A 88 -3.67 -11.48 -8.12
C GLY A 88 -4.90 -11.17 -8.98
N GLY A 89 -5.51 -10.01 -8.78
CA GLY A 89 -6.67 -9.53 -9.54
C GLY A 89 -6.29 -8.91 -10.88
N VAL A 90 -5.56 -7.79 -10.85
CA VAL A 90 -5.20 -7.01 -12.04
C VAL A 90 -3.71 -6.70 -12.03
N ALA A 91 -3.03 -6.90 -13.15
CA ALA A 91 -1.66 -6.48 -13.37
C ALA A 91 -1.54 -5.54 -14.57
N LEU A 92 -1.03 -4.33 -14.32
CA LEU A 92 -0.66 -3.34 -15.32
C LEU A 92 0.85 -3.34 -15.43
N CYS A 93 1.39 -3.82 -16.54
CA CYS A 93 2.82 -3.99 -16.72
C CYS A 93 3.41 -2.87 -17.59
N THR A 94 4.73 -2.84 -17.68
CA THR A 94 5.51 -1.83 -18.40
C THR A 94 4.94 -1.52 -19.79
N GLY A 95 4.81 -0.23 -20.09
CA GLY A 95 4.39 0.26 -21.41
C GLY A 95 2.89 0.28 -21.65
N SER A 96 2.11 0.36 -20.57
CA SER A 96 0.65 0.54 -20.63
C SER A 96 0.32 1.94 -20.16
N HIS A 97 0.66 2.96 -20.98
CA HIS A 97 0.47 4.36 -20.58
C HIS A 97 -0.98 4.79 -20.63
N ASN A 98 -1.33 5.75 -19.78
CA ASN A 98 -2.68 6.34 -19.71
C ASN A 98 -3.78 5.30 -19.41
N TYR A 99 -3.45 4.22 -18.73
CA TYR A 99 -4.43 3.21 -18.32
C TYR A 99 -5.39 3.75 -17.25
N GLN A 100 -6.59 3.18 -17.20
CA GLN A 100 -7.56 3.44 -16.16
C GLN A 100 -8.15 2.13 -15.61
N VAL A 101 -8.04 1.93 -14.30
CA VAL A 101 -8.74 0.87 -13.56
C VAL A 101 -9.75 1.54 -12.66
N SER A 102 -11.04 1.41 -12.95
CA SER A 102 -12.06 2.18 -12.22
C SER A 102 -13.37 1.43 -12.02
N GLN A 103 -14.04 1.71 -10.91
CA GLN A 103 -15.39 1.19 -10.65
C GLN A 103 -15.46 -0.34 -10.71
N ASN A 104 -14.41 -1.03 -10.27
CA ASN A 104 -14.39 -2.48 -10.18
C ASN A 104 -14.56 -2.93 -8.71
N ALA A 105 -15.17 -4.09 -8.52
CA ALA A 105 -15.08 -4.86 -7.30
C ALA A 105 -13.94 -5.87 -7.43
N ILE A 106 -12.84 -5.70 -6.68
CA ILE A 106 -11.61 -6.50 -6.73
C ILE A 106 -11.44 -7.15 -5.37
N CYS A 107 -11.88 -8.41 -5.23
CA CYS A 107 -12.09 -9.00 -3.92
C CYS A 107 -11.50 -10.41 -3.80
N GLY A 108 -10.79 -10.67 -2.69
CA GLY A 108 -10.31 -12.03 -2.36
C GLY A 108 -9.33 -12.59 -3.38
N ASN A 109 -8.63 -11.75 -4.13
CA ASN A 109 -7.57 -12.21 -5.01
C ASN A 109 -6.29 -12.41 -4.21
N TYR A 110 -5.41 -13.29 -4.70
CA TYR A 110 -4.17 -13.59 -4.00
C TYR A 110 -2.97 -13.62 -4.95
N THR A 111 -1.78 -13.42 -4.40
CA THR A 111 -0.52 -13.56 -5.15
C THR A 111 0.61 -14.03 -4.25
N GLN A 112 1.57 -14.73 -4.82
CA GLN A 112 2.85 -15.02 -4.15
C GLN A 112 3.88 -13.88 -4.33
N GLY A 113 3.49 -12.83 -5.01
CA GLY A 113 4.26 -11.61 -5.23
C GLY A 113 3.57 -10.39 -4.65
N ASN A 114 3.79 -9.24 -5.29
CA ASN A 114 3.26 -7.95 -4.85
C ASN A 114 1.89 -7.62 -5.47
N GLY A 115 1.07 -6.81 -4.79
CA GLY A 115 -0.16 -6.25 -5.34
C GLY A 115 -1.28 -7.25 -5.58
N ALA A 116 -1.76 -7.93 -4.54
CA ALA A 116 -2.75 -8.99 -4.69
C ALA A 116 -4.06 -8.51 -5.33
N GLY A 117 -4.53 -7.32 -5.01
CA GLY A 117 -5.67 -6.71 -5.69
C GLY A 117 -5.26 -6.16 -7.04
N ILE A 118 -4.42 -5.13 -7.04
CA ILE A 118 -3.93 -4.43 -8.23
C ILE A 118 -2.41 -4.27 -8.14
N GLY A 119 -1.70 -4.72 -9.18
CA GLY A 119 -0.27 -4.51 -9.33
C GLY A 119 0.04 -3.62 -10.53
N HIS A 120 0.70 -2.48 -10.30
CA HIS A 120 1.36 -1.68 -11.33
C HIS A 120 2.85 -2.01 -11.30
N LEU A 121 3.36 -2.56 -12.38
CA LEU A 121 4.74 -3.02 -12.48
C LEU A 121 5.51 -2.33 -13.60
N GLY A 122 6.58 -1.67 -13.21
CA GLY A 122 7.45 -0.96 -14.12
C GLY A 122 6.84 0.34 -14.65
N ARG A 123 7.35 0.86 -15.74
CA ARG A 123 6.99 2.18 -16.22
C ARG A 123 5.72 2.18 -17.07
N SER A 124 4.64 2.73 -16.54
CA SER A 124 3.40 3.03 -17.26
C SER A 124 2.86 4.39 -16.81
N ASN A 125 3.18 5.42 -17.59
CA ASN A 125 2.92 6.81 -17.21
C ASN A 125 1.43 7.19 -17.28
N ASN A 126 0.99 8.10 -16.41
CA ASN A 126 -0.37 8.60 -16.28
C ASN A 126 -1.41 7.50 -15.97
N GLY A 127 -1.04 6.55 -15.12
CA GLY A 127 -1.96 5.54 -14.64
C GLY A 127 -2.99 6.10 -13.67
N ILE A 128 -4.24 5.64 -13.78
CA ILE A 128 -5.33 6.02 -12.88
C ILE A 128 -5.96 4.76 -12.28
N ILE A 129 -6.03 4.70 -10.96
CA ILE A 129 -6.74 3.68 -10.18
C ILE A 129 -7.77 4.41 -9.34
N ALA A 130 -9.06 4.34 -9.73
CA ALA A 130 -10.07 5.22 -9.13
C ALA A 130 -11.42 4.54 -8.92
N ASN A 131 -12.10 4.90 -7.84
CA ASN A 131 -13.47 4.45 -7.55
C ASN A 131 -13.62 2.92 -7.52
N ASN A 132 -12.59 2.19 -7.10
CA ASN A 132 -12.66 0.74 -6.95
C ASN A 132 -12.94 0.35 -5.50
N SER A 133 -13.58 -0.80 -5.30
CA SER A 133 -13.61 -1.52 -4.04
C SER A 133 -12.54 -2.61 -4.09
N VAL A 134 -11.41 -2.40 -3.37
CA VAL A 134 -10.27 -3.32 -3.32
C VAL A 134 -10.28 -3.99 -1.96
N LEU A 135 -10.86 -5.21 -1.89
CA LEU A 135 -11.28 -5.82 -0.64
C LEU A 135 -10.63 -7.19 -0.43
N PHE A 136 -10.07 -7.41 0.76
CA PHE A 136 -9.62 -8.73 1.23
C PHE A 136 -8.66 -9.46 0.29
N ASN A 137 -7.85 -8.73 -0.45
CA ASN A 137 -6.82 -9.31 -1.31
C ASN A 137 -5.56 -9.62 -0.48
N GLN A 138 -4.84 -10.68 -0.84
CA GLN A 138 -3.75 -11.19 -0.03
C GLN A 138 -2.48 -11.47 -0.84
N SER A 139 -1.40 -10.73 -0.55
CA SER A 139 -0.04 -11.09 -0.94
C SER A 139 0.55 -12.01 0.11
N PHE A 140 0.85 -13.26 -0.25
CA PHE A 140 1.36 -14.22 0.73
C PHE A 140 2.62 -14.91 0.22
N ASN A 141 3.71 -14.64 0.84
CA ASN A 141 4.96 -15.41 0.67
C ASN A 141 5.78 -15.17 1.92
N GLN A 142 6.08 -16.21 2.65
CA GLN A 142 6.76 -16.08 3.94
C GLN A 142 8.28 -16.02 3.80
N GLY A 143 8.81 -16.51 2.71
CA GLY A 143 10.24 -16.50 2.43
C GLY A 143 10.73 -15.25 1.73
N LEU A 144 9.83 -14.41 1.24
CA LEU A 144 10.14 -13.21 0.47
C LEU A 144 9.36 -12.02 0.98
N ASN A 145 9.93 -10.84 0.88
CA ASN A 145 9.23 -9.59 1.17
C ASN A 145 8.21 -9.31 0.05
N VAL A 146 6.96 -9.65 0.29
CA VAL A 146 5.85 -9.37 -0.62
C VAL A 146 4.93 -8.32 -0.01
N SER A 147 4.63 -7.31 -0.79
CA SER A 147 4.07 -6.04 -0.36
C SER A 147 2.83 -5.66 -1.16
N GLY A 148 2.05 -4.70 -0.64
CA GLY A 148 0.87 -4.21 -1.35
C GLY A 148 -0.24 -5.25 -1.41
N GLY A 149 -0.85 -5.59 -0.29
CA GLY A 149 -1.99 -6.52 -0.27
C GLY A 149 -3.13 -6.05 -1.16
N GLY A 150 -3.52 -4.79 -1.04
CA GLY A 150 -4.51 -4.15 -1.90
C GLY A 150 -3.91 -3.68 -3.22
N ILE A 151 -3.03 -2.69 -3.16
CA ILE A 151 -2.44 -2.03 -4.34
C ILE A 151 -0.93 -1.97 -4.20
N TYR A 152 -0.23 -2.37 -5.25
CA TYR A 152 1.21 -2.21 -5.38
C TYR A 152 1.54 -1.32 -6.57
N ILE A 153 2.39 -0.33 -6.36
CA ILE A 153 2.89 0.57 -7.40
C ILE A 153 4.41 0.50 -7.35
N GLY A 154 5.01 -0.23 -8.27
CA GLY A 154 6.44 -0.49 -8.28
C GLY A 154 7.12 -0.20 -9.62
N GLY A 155 8.14 0.65 -9.58
CA GLY A 155 9.10 0.78 -10.66
C GLY A 155 10.09 -0.37 -10.56
N GLN A 156 10.09 -1.31 -11.49
CA GLN A 156 11.02 -2.43 -11.43
C GLN A 156 12.47 -1.99 -11.37
N ALA A 157 13.26 -2.72 -10.57
CA ALA A 157 14.70 -2.63 -10.64
C ALA A 157 15.18 -3.05 -12.05
N SER A 158 16.27 -2.46 -12.53
CA SER A 158 16.82 -2.83 -13.82
C SER A 158 17.20 -4.31 -13.86
N LEU A 159 16.56 -5.06 -14.73
CA LEU A 159 16.87 -6.49 -14.97
C LEU A 159 18.13 -6.69 -15.81
N VAL A 160 18.69 -5.61 -16.34
CA VAL A 160 19.89 -5.69 -17.16
C VAL A 160 21.09 -5.80 -16.25
N PRO A 161 21.84 -6.90 -16.34
CA PRO A 161 23.12 -7.01 -15.66
C PRO A 161 24.03 -5.87 -16.15
N THR A 162 24.38 -4.97 -15.26
CA THR A 162 25.33 -3.90 -15.57
C THR A 162 26.46 -3.95 -14.57
N THR A 163 27.67 -3.60 -15.00
CA THR A 163 28.82 -3.45 -14.11
C THR A 163 28.67 -2.27 -13.16
N THR A 164 27.74 -1.36 -13.48
CA THR A 164 27.45 -0.17 -12.68
C THR A 164 25.98 -0.20 -12.24
N PRO A 165 25.69 -0.17 -10.96
CA PRO A 165 24.32 -0.11 -10.44
C PRO A 165 23.55 1.11 -11.01
N ARG A 166 22.28 0.92 -11.35
CA ARG A 166 21.43 1.97 -11.92
C ARG A 166 20.14 2.14 -11.12
N PRO A 167 19.62 3.37 -11.00
CA PRO A 167 18.31 3.58 -10.42
C PRO A 167 17.22 2.86 -11.24
N SER A 168 16.09 2.61 -10.62
CA SER A 168 14.90 2.09 -11.28
C SER A 168 14.47 2.93 -12.49
N PRO A 169 13.84 2.34 -13.52
CA PRO A 169 13.17 3.12 -14.57
C PRO A 169 12.04 4.02 -14.05
N GLY A 170 11.57 3.77 -12.84
CA GLY A 170 10.42 4.45 -12.23
C GLY A 170 9.09 3.93 -12.74
N THR A 171 8.00 4.41 -12.15
CA THR A 171 6.64 3.98 -12.50
C THR A 171 5.99 4.84 -13.57
N GLY A 172 6.43 6.07 -13.76
CA GLY A 172 5.63 7.13 -14.35
C GLY A 172 4.72 7.78 -13.30
N ASN A 173 3.91 8.75 -13.72
CA ASN A 173 2.91 9.35 -12.85
C ASN A 173 1.77 8.36 -12.60
N VAL A 174 1.33 8.23 -11.35
CA VAL A 174 0.20 7.38 -10.96
C VAL A 174 -0.70 8.12 -9.99
N THR A 175 -2.01 8.03 -10.23
CA THR A 175 -3.05 8.56 -9.34
C THR A 175 -3.89 7.41 -8.79
N VAL A 176 -4.02 7.37 -7.47
CA VAL A 176 -4.92 6.46 -6.73
C VAL A 176 -5.95 7.35 -6.03
N SER A 177 -7.21 7.28 -6.46
CA SER A 177 -8.23 8.21 -5.97
C SER A 177 -9.59 7.57 -5.71
N SER A 178 -10.25 7.99 -4.66
CA SER A 178 -11.63 7.61 -4.32
C SER A 178 -11.86 6.09 -4.31
N ASN A 179 -10.87 5.31 -3.82
CA ASN A 179 -11.01 3.87 -3.66
C ASN A 179 -11.34 3.51 -2.21
N LEU A 180 -12.18 2.50 -2.02
CA LEU A 180 -12.25 1.76 -0.78
C LEU A 180 -11.21 0.64 -0.82
N ILE A 181 -10.21 0.72 0.05
CA ILE A 181 -9.11 -0.25 0.17
C ILE A 181 -9.19 -0.83 1.57
N GLN A 182 -9.85 -1.98 1.70
CA GLN A 182 -10.23 -2.53 3.01
C GLN A 182 -9.87 -4.00 3.17
N GLY A 183 -9.34 -4.34 4.32
CA GLY A 183 -9.11 -5.73 4.72
C GLY A 183 -8.03 -6.45 3.93
N ASN A 184 -7.18 -5.72 3.20
CA ASN A 184 -6.14 -6.34 2.39
C ASN A 184 -4.91 -6.69 3.24
N GLN A 185 -4.15 -7.69 2.81
CA GLN A 185 -3.03 -8.23 3.58
C GLN A 185 -1.74 -8.30 2.76
N ALA A 186 -0.67 -7.72 3.30
CA ALA A 186 0.68 -7.91 2.81
C ALA A 186 1.42 -8.92 3.70
N GLY A 187 1.89 -10.02 3.13
CA GLY A 187 2.47 -11.15 3.85
C GLY A 187 3.69 -10.80 4.70
N ALA A 188 4.87 -10.95 4.14
CA ALA A 188 6.11 -10.64 4.85
C ALA A 188 6.66 -9.24 4.52
N GLY A 189 5.85 -8.39 3.93
CA GLY A 189 6.26 -7.05 3.47
C GLY A 189 5.45 -5.92 4.07
N ASP A 190 5.52 -4.79 3.38
CA ASP A 190 4.90 -3.53 3.77
C ASP A 190 3.65 -3.21 2.95
N GLY A 191 2.86 -2.27 3.46
CA GLY A 191 1.74 -1.71 2.73
C GLY A 191 0.59 -2.70 2.57
N GLY A 192 -0.11 -3.01 3.65
CA GLY A 192 -1.31 -3.85 3.58
C GLY A 192 -2.34 -3.32 2.60
N GLY A 193 -2.65 -2.02 2.70
CA GLY A 193 -3.49 -1.31 1.75
C GLY A 193 -2.74 -0.93 0.47
N ILE A 194 -1.71 -0.08 0.59
CA ILE A 194 -0.96 0.47 -0.54
C ILE A 194 0.55 0.37 -0.27
N ARG A 195 1.29 -0.19 -1.23
CA ARG A 195 2.76 -0.08 -1.28
C ARG A 195 3.16 0.69 -2.54
N ALA A 196 4.00 1.70 -2.38
CA ALA A 196 4.68 2.37 -3.49
C ALA A 196 6.19 2.30 -3.31
N GLU A 197 6.89 1.75 -4.31
CA GLU A 197 8.34 1.68 -4.29
C GLU A 197 8.95 1.88 -5.67
N PHE A 198 10.14 2.45 -5.68
CA PHE A 198 10.84 2.78 -6.93
C PHE A 198 10.00 3.63 -7.89
N VAL A 199 9.14 4.49 -7.36
CA VAL A 199 8.37 5.44 -8.20
C VAL A 199 9.32 6.34 -8.96
N ASN A 200 10.39 6.76 -8.30
CA ASN A 200 11.44 7.58 -8.89
C ASN A 200 12.74 6.80 -9.09
N GLY A 201 13.54 7.26 -10.04
CA GLY A 201 14.84 6.68 -10.33
C GLY A 201 15.50 7.37 -11.54
N LEU A 202 15.24 6.85 -12.72
CA LEU A 202 15.82 7.40 -13.96
C LEU A 202 15.35 8.80 -14.28
N ASP A 203 14.13 9.16 -13.95
CA ASP A 203 13.58 10.51 -14.05
C ASP A 203 14.44 11.51 -13.26
N VAL A 204 14.74 11.17 -12.00
CA VAL A 204 15.61 11.96 -11.12
C VAL A 204 17.03 12.02 -11.68
N ARG A 205 17.58 10.91 -12.15
CA ARG A 205 18.92 10.87 -12.73
C ARG A 205 19.07 11.78 -13.96
N ARG A 206 18.03 11.91 -14.76
CA ARG A 206 18.05 12.77 -15.97
C ARG A 206 18.10 14.25 -15.61
N THR A 207 17.48 14.64 -14.51
CA THR A 207 17.38 16.04 -14.08
C THR A 207 17.53 16.18 -12.56
N PRO A 208 18.71 15.85 -11.98
CA PRO A 208 18.86 15.70 -10.53
C PRO A 208 18.49 16.93 -9.69
N GLY A 209 18.66 18.13 -10.26
CA GLY A 209 18.37 19.41 -9.61
C GLY A 209 17.01 20.03 -9.98
N ASN A 210 16.25 19.41 -10.89
CA ASN A 210 14.98 19.95 -11.35
C ASN A 210 13.86 18.91 -11.19
N PRO A 211 12.98 19.08 -10.20
CA PRO A 211 11.91 18.10 -9.91
C PRO A 211 10.73 18.16 -10.88
N VAL A 212 10.61 19.16 -11.74
CA VAL A 212 9.45 19.33 -12.63
C VAL A 212 9.13 18.10 -13.48
N PRO A 213 10.11 17.39 -14.09
CA PRO A 213 9.82 16.20 -14.88
C PRO A 213 9.85 14.90 -14.06
N TRP A 214 10.04 14.95 -12.73
CA TRP A 214 10.05 13.74 -11.92
C TRP A 214 8.68 13.12 -11.79
N TYR A 215 8.64 11.81 -11.71
CA TYR A 215 7.38 11.09 -11.54
C TYR A 215 6.76 11.35 -10.17
N GLN A 216 5.45 11.44 -10.17
CA GLN A 216 4.66 11.76 -9.00
C GLN A 216 3.64 10.67 -8.70
N LEU A 217 3.56 10.30 -7.44
CA LEU A 217 2.45 9.53 -6.89
C LEU A 217 1.43 10.48 -6.26
N THR A 218 0.17 10.35 -6.63
CA THR A 218 -0.94 11.07 -6.00
C THR A 218 -1.91 10.07 -5.38
N VAL A 219 -2.12 10.17 -4.08
CA VAL A 219 -3.09 9.35 -3.32
C VAL A 219 -4.09 10.30 -2.70
N VAL A 220 -5.33 10.25 -3.15
CA VAL A 220 -6.32 11.29 -2.80
C VAL A 220 -7.73 10.73 -2.64
N ASN A 221 -8.46 11.20 -1.63
CA ASN A 221 -9.84 10.80 -1.34
C ASN A 221 -10.04 9.27 -1.15
N ASN A 222 -9.04 8.52 -0.72
CA ASN A 222 -9.21 7.09 -0.49
C ASN A 222 -9.59 6.80 0.97
N MET A 223 -10.39 5.76 1.16
CA MET A 223 -10.59 5.10 2.44
C MET A 223 -9.68 3.87 2.49
N VAL A 224 -8.60 3.95 3.28
CA VAL A 224 -7.59 2.89 3.45
C VAL A 224 -7.71 2.37 4.86
N VAL A 225 -8.52 1.33 5.04
CA VAL A 225 -9.01 0.93 6.36
C VAL A 225 -8.90 -0.57 6.59
N ASP A 226 -8.64 -0.97 7.82
CA ASP A 226 -8.59 -2.37 8.25
C ASP A 226 -7.60 -3.24 7.48
N ASN A 227 -6.58 -2.66 6.84
CA ASN A 227 -5.57 -3.42 6.12
C ASN A 227 -4.46 -3.88 7.06
N MET A 228 -3.74 -4.92 6.67
CA MET A 228 -2.71 -5.53 7.52
C MET A 228 -1.40 -5.76 6.76
N ALA A 229 -0.28 -5.48 7.43
CA ALA A 229 1.06 -5.80 6.95
C ALA A 229 1.81 -6.68 7.94
N GLY A 230 2.50 -7.70 7.42
CA GLY A 230 3.41 -8.51 8.22
C GLY A 230 4.68 -7.77 8.64
N MET A 231 4.98 -6.64 8.00
CA MET A 231 6.08 -5.74 8.39
C MET A 231 5.49 -4.38 8.80
N ALA A 232 5.56 -3.35 7.98
CA ALA A 232 5.19 -1.99 8.35
C ALA A 232 4.17 -1.36 7.39
N GLY A 233 3.47 -0.31 7.84
CA GLY A 233 2.50 0.41 7.01
C GLY A 233 1.32 -0.45 6.61
N GLY A 234 0.60 -0.98 7.59
CA GLY A 234 -0.66 -1.68 7.32
C GLY A 234 -1.56 -0.90 6.35
N GLY A 235 -1.62 0.42 6.50
CA GLY A 235 -2.27 1.31 5.55
C GLY A 235 -1.43 1.58 4.30
N ILE A 236 -0.40 2.42 4.41
CA ILE A 236 0.40 2.91 3.28
C ILE A 236 1.89 2.80 3.59
N SER A 237 2.68 2.32 2.64
CA SER A 237 4.14 2.34 2.75
C SER A 237 4.79 2.88 1.48
N LEU A 238 5.79 3.78 1.65
CA LEU A 238 6.53 4.44 0.59
C LEU A 238 8.02 4.15 0.68
N GLN A 239 8.66 3.88 -0.46
CA GLN A 239 10.12 3.80 -0.60
C GLN A 239 10.53 4.26 -1.99
N ASP A 240 11.66 4.96 -2.12
CA ASP A 240 12.11 5.51 -3.40
C ASP A 240 11.00 6.26 -4.16
N THR A 241 10.17 6.99 -3.39
CA THR A 241 9.05 7.79 -3.87
C THR A 241 9.31 9.23 -3.45
N VAL A 242 10.04 9.98 -4.27
CA VAL A 242 10.53 11.34 -3.93
C VAL A 242 9.38 12.34 -3.96
N LEU A 243 8.53 12.25 -4.99
CA LEU A 243 7.36 13.11 -5.12
C LEU A 243 6.09 12.29 -4.83
N ALA A 244 5.53 12.48 -3.64
CA ALA A 244 4.26 11.90 -3.27
C ALA A 244 3.34 12.94 -2.62
N ASN A 245 2.09 12.97 -3.07
CA ASN A 245 1.01 13.74 -2.45
C ASN A 245 -0.02 12.78 -1.89
N ILE A 246 -0.22 12.83 -0.59
CA ILE A 246 -1.24 12.05 0.14
C ILE A 246 -2.17 13.06 0.79
N THR A 247 -3.34 13.26 0.18
CA THR A 247 -4.22 14.38 0.51
C THR A 247 -5.66 13.92 0.64
N ASN A 248 -6.36 14.38 1.67
CA ASN A 248 -7.77 14.05 1.91
C ASN A 248 -8.05 12.53 1.88
N ASN A 249 -7.24 11.72 2.55
CA ASN A 249 -7.53 10.30 2.73
C ASN A 249 -7.97 10.02 4.18
N THR A 250 -8.76 8.97 4.35
CA THR A 250 -9.05 8.36 5.66
C THR A 250 -8.23 7.07 5.77
N ILE A 251 -7.23 7.05 6.67
CA ILE A 251 -6.32 5.93 6.92
C ILE A 251 -6.53 5.47 8.36
N ALA A 252 -7.40 4.49 8.57
CA ALA A 252 -7.84 4.12 9.91
C ALA A 252 -7.82 2.61 10.14
N ASN A 253 -7.56 2.24 11.41
CA ASN A 253 -7.65 0.85 11.87
C ASN A 253 -6.77 -0.15 11.11
N ASN A 254 -5.69 0.31 10.49
CA ASN A 254 -4.75 -0.59 9.84
C ASN A 254 -3.79 -1.20 10.85
N ASP A 255 -3.35 -2.42 10.61
CA ASP A 255 -2.53 -3.18 11.52
C ASP A 255 -1.14 -3.52 10.93
N SER A 256 -0.11 -3.46 11.77
CA SER A 256 1.20 -4.04 11.50
C SER A 256 1.48 -5.14 12.51
N THR A 257 1.59 -6.39 12.05
CA THR A 257 1.71 -7.55 12.92
C THR A 257 3.14 -7.89 13.32
N ALA A 258 4.13 -7.31 12.62
CA ALA A 258 5.55 -7.61 12.79
C ALA A 258 5.88 -9.11 12.73
N THR A 259 5.11 -9.88 11.94
CA THR A 259 5.29 -11.32 11.77
C THR A 259 6.33 -11.67 10.69
N ALA A 260 6.74 -10.69 9.87
CA ALA A 260 7.80 -10.87 8.90
C ALA A 260 9.15 -11.17 9.58
N GLY A 261 9.95 -12.06 8.99
CA GLY A 261 11.29 -12.40 9.51
C GLY A 261 12.19 -11.18 9.71
N ALA A 262 12.04 -10.15 8.89
CA ALA A 262 12.79 -8.89 9.02
C ALA A 262 12.41 -8.05 10.25
N ALA A 263 11.29 -8.34 10.91
CA ALA A 263 10.89 -7.68 12.15
C ALA A 263 11.62 -8.24 13.39
N PHE A 264 12.29 -9.38 13.27
CA PHE A 264 13.08 -9.98 14.35
C PHE A 264 14.52 -9.48 14.29
N ALA A 265 14.97 -8.84 15.36
CA ALA A 265 16.35 -8.42 15.45
C ALA A 265 17.28 -9.63 15.71
N PRO A 266 18.53 -9.64 15.21
CA PRO A 266 19.46 -10.76 15.42
C PRO A 266 19.73 -11.08 16.89
N ASN A 267 19.61 -10.10 17.78
CA ASN A 267 19.77 -10.25 19.23
C ASN A 267 18.45 -10.50 19.97
N SER A 268 17.34 -10.58 19.26
CA SER A 268 16.01 -10.86 19.80
C SER A 268 15.25 -11.82 18.88
N PRO A 269 15.73 -13.07 18.74
CA PRO A 269 15.11 -14.01 17.79
C PRO A 269 13.76 -14.53 18.25
N ASN A 270 13.44 -14.39 19.53
CA ASN A 270 12.21 -14.92 20.13
C ASN A 270 11.06 -13.92 20.14
N GLN A 271 11.35 -12.67 19.80
CA GLN A 271 10.33 -11.63 19.79
C GLN A 271 10.61 -10.63 18.69
N SER A 272 9.59 -10.34 17.89
CA SER A 272 9.68 -9.29 16.87
C SER A 272 9.53 -7.90 17.47
N THR A 273 9.97 -6.90 16.72
CA THR A 273 9.83 -5.49 17.09
C THR A 273 8.55 -4.91 16.50
N PRO A 274 7.67 -4.28 17.28
CA PRO A 274 6.48 -3.61 16.78
C PRO A 274 6.81 -2.65 15.63
N GLN A 275 6.00 -2.66 14.59
CA GLN A 275 6.18 -1.82 13.41
C GLN A 275 5.04 -0.82 13.28
N PRO A 276 5.28 0.40 12.77
CA PRO A 276 4.23 1.39 12.56
C PRO A 276 3.25 0.94 11.48
N ALA A 277 1.96 1.31 11.65
CA ALA A 277 0.87 0.72 10.91
C ALA A 277 0.12 1.66 9.94
N GLY A 278 0.09 2.97 10.18
CA GLY A 278 -0.67 3.88 9.33
C GLY A 278 0.06 4.23 8.03
N ILE A 279 0.84 5.32 8.02
CA ILE A 279 1.67 5.73 6.88
C ILE A 279 3.14 5.59 7.25
N VAL A 280 3.88 4.84 6.47
CA VAL A 280 5.30 4.60 6.69
C VAL A 280 6.12 5.05 5.49
N SER A 281 7.11 5.88 5.74
CA SER A 281 8.13 6.26 4.76
C SER A 281 9.45 5.59 5.08
N ARG A 282 10.00 4.86 4.11
CA ARG A 282 11.31 4.23 4.23
C ARG A 282 12.41 5.09 3.67
N ALA A 283 13.62 4.86 4.19
CA ALA A 283 14.83 5.42 3.60
C ALA A 283 14.90 5.09 2.10
N HIS A 284 15.37 6.06 1.33
CA HIS A 284 15.70 5.82 -0.06
C HIS A 284 16.82 4.80 -0.20
N SER A 285 16.80 4.04 -1.29
CA SER A 285 17.98 3.30 -1.69
C SER A 285 19.17 4.24 -1.83
N THR A 286 20.35 3.78 -1.44
CA THR A 286 21.59 4.57 -1.56
C THR A 286 21.77 5.11 -2.97
N LEU A 287 21.34 4.34 -3.95
CA LEU A 287 21.46 4.69 -5.36
C LEU A 287 20.58 5.89 -5.74
N LEU A 288 19.31 5.88 -5.34
CA LEU A 288 18.42 7.01 -5.57
C LEU A 288 18.86 8.23 -4.76
N TYR A 289 19.12 8.05 -3.48
CA TYR A 289 19.55 9.16 -2.61
C TYR A 289 20.77 9.89 -3.19
N ASN A 290 21.79 9.17 -3.64
CA ASN A 290 22.97 9.78 -4.23
C ASN A 290 22.67 10.49 -5.56
N THR A 291 21.61 10.12 -6.24
CA THR A 291 21.18 10.71 -7.52
C THR A 291 20.44 12.03 -7.33
N ILE A 292 19.69 12.19 -6.23
CA ILE A 292 18.96 13.45 -5.95
C ILE A 292 19.95 14.60 -5.74
N GLY A 293 19.82 15.66 -6.53
CA GLY A 293 20.67 16.85 -6.42
C GLY A 293 20.32 17.70 -5.20
N ALA A 294 21.34 18.24 -4.53
CA ALA A 294 21.16 19.07 -3.33
C ALA A 294 20.31 20.33 -3.58
N GLY A 295 20.33 20.88 -4.79
CA GLY A 295 19.54 22.06 -5.17
C GLY A 295 18.09 21.78 -5.55
N SER A 296 17.64 20.51 -5.55
CA SER A 296 16.28 20.15 -5.96
C SER A 296 15.20 20.58 -4.97
N GLY A 297 15.55 20.79 -3.71
CA GLY A 297 14.60 20.94 -2.60
C GLY A 297 14.04 19.63 -2.05
N TYR A 298 14.43 18.48 -2.64
CA TYR A 298 13.92 17.15 -2.28
C TYR A 298 15.02 16.18 -1.84
N LYS A 299 16.17 16.67 -1.42
CA LYS A 299 17.30 15.87 -0.93
C LYS A 299 17.05 15.37 0.50
N PHE A 300 15.97 14.62 0.68
CA PHE A 300 15.70 13.92 1.94
C PHE A 300 16.30 12.51 1.89
N GLU A 301 16.57 11.93 3.05
CA GLU A 301 17.08 10.57 3.17
C GLU A 301 15.97 9.52 2.96
N PHE A 302 14.72 9.94 2.94
CA PHE A 302 13.53 9.09 2.90
C PHE A 302 12.46 9.68 1.97
N SER A 303 11.47 8.87 1.62
CA SER A 303 10.27 9.34 0.91
C SER A 303 9.52 10.33 1.79
N ASN A 304 9.61 11.62 1.48
CA ASN A 304 8.99 12.68 2.28
C ASN A 304 7.73 13.24 1.59
N PRO A 305 6.58 12.57 1.75
CA PRO A 305 5.35 12.97 1.06
C PRO A 305 4.79 14.29 1.61
N THR A 306 4.05 15.01 0.76
CA THR A 306 3.10 16.01 1.23
C THR A 306 1.94 15.28 1.88
N LEU A 307 1.71 15.52 3.18
CA LEU A 307 0.58 15.01 3.94
C LEU A 307 -0.35 16.18 4.28
N LEU A 308 -1.57 16.18 3.74
CA LEU A 308 -2.49 17.30 3.88
C LEU A 308 -3.93 16.82 4.03
N ASN A 309 -4.66 17.36 4.99
CA ASN A 309 -6.08 17.07 5.25
C ASN A 309 -6.37 15.56 5.39
N ASN A 310 -5.48 14.75 5.95
CA ASN A 310 -5.74 13.33 6.14
C ASN A 310 -6.31 13.04 7.54
N ILE A 311 -7.19 12.07 7.65
CA ILE A 311 -7.48 11.38 8.91
C ILE A 311 -6.51 10.20 8.99
N VAL A 312 -5.68 10.14 10.05
CA VAL A 312 -4.82 9.00 10.36
C VAL A 312 -5.11 8.57 11.79
N TRP A 313 -5.86 7.46 11.92
CA TRP A 313 -6.57 7.16 13.16
C TRP A 313 -6.47 5.70 13.56
N HIS A 314 -6.07 5.46 14.81
CA HIS A 314 -6.08 4.16 15.46
C HIS A 314 -5.37 3.03 14.69
N ASN A 315 -4.24 3.33 14.02
CA ASN A 315 -3.47 2.31 13.33
C ASN A 315 -2.58 1.58 14.34
N ARG A 316 -2.82 0.26 14.52
CA ARG A 316 -2.27 -0.54 15.61
C ARG A 316 -0.99 -1.26 15.24
N SER A 317 -0.10 -1.36 16.22
CA SER A 317 1.11 -2.17 16.14
C SER A 317 0.99 -3.41 17.01
N PHE A 318 1.53 -4.50 16.51
CA PHE A 318 1.65 -5.77 17.22
C PHE A 318 3.08 -6.28 17.15
N TYR A 319 3.41 -7.27 17.95
CA TYR A 319 4.64 -8.04 17.85
C TYR A 319 4.36 -9.52 18.09
N TRP A 320 5.21 -10.35 17.52
CA TRP A 320 5.09 -11.80 17.61
C TRP A 320 6.09 -12.36 18.59
N VAL A 321 5.65 -13.27 19.47
CA VAL A 321 6.50 -13.97 20.43
C VAL A 321 6.59 -15.44 20.06
N ILE A 322 7.82 -15.97 20.02
CA ILE A 322 8.15 -17.37 19.71
C ILE A 322 9.14 -17.93 20.75
N ASP A 323 8.98 -17.60 22.02
CA ASP A 323 9.90 -18.04 23.05
C ASP A 323 9.74 -19.55 23.36
N ALA A 324 10.67 -20.36 22.86
CA ALA A 324 10.66 -21.79 23.06
C ALA A 324 10.81 -22.22 24.55
N ALA A 325 11.31 -21.33 25.41
CA ALA A 325 11.42 -21.57 26.85
C ALA A 325 10.06 -21.40 27.55
N ASP A 326 9.15 -20.63 26.98
CA ASP A 326 7.80 -20.43 27.46
C ASP A 326 6.77 -20.53 26.32
N PRO A 327 6.39 -21.73 25.93
CA PRO A 327 5.40 -21.93 24.86
C PRO A 327 4.04 -21.28 25.13
N SER A 328 3.70 -20.99 26.37
CA SER A 328 2.46 -20.30 26.72
C SER A 328 2.46 -18.82 26.32
N SER A 329 3.63 -18.25 26.05
CA SER A 329 3.79 -16.88 25.57
C SER A 329 3.67 -16.74 24.05
N PHE A 330 3.63 -17.85 23.30
CA PHE A 330 3.55 -17.81 21.84
C PHE A 330 2.30 -17.10 21.38
N GLY A 331 2.46 -16.15 20.50
CA GLY A 331 1.30 -15.44 19.95
C GLY A 331 1.60 -14.07 19.41
N LEU A 332 0.55 -13.45 18.93
CA LEU A 332 0.53 -12.06 18.52
C LEU A 332 0.10 -11.19 19.71
N TRP A 333 0.98 -10.28 20.09
CA TRP A 333 0.73 -9.39 21.21
C TRP A 333 0.56 -7.96 20.74
N PRO A 334 -0.45 -7.23 21.23
CA PRO A 334 -0.59 -5.82 20.93
C PRO A 334 0.55 -5.01 21.57
N ASP A 335 1.04 -4.00 20.87
CA ASP A 335 1.92 -2.97 21.45
C ASP A 335 1.07 -2.10 22.37
N VAL A 336 1.35 -2.14 23.66
CA VAL A 336 0.53 -1.49 24.68
C VAL A 336 1.38 -0.62 25.62
N SER A 337 0.78 0.44 26.13
CA SER A 337 1.45 1.39 27.00
C SER A 337 1.84 0.83 28.38
N THR A 338 1.17 -0.25 28.78
CA THR A 338 1.47 -0.97 30.04
C THR A 338 1.39 -2.47 29.78
N ASN A 339 2.25 -3.23 30.46
CA ASN A 339 2.30 -4.68 30.29
C ASN A 339 0.94 -5.33 30.45
N CYS A 340 0.71 -6.36 29.65
CA CYS A 340 -0.49 -7.19 29.76
C CYS A 340 -0.49 -7.97 31.07
N THR A 341 -1.64 -8.07 31.69
CA THR A 341 -1.91 -9.03 32.76
C THR A 341 -2.43 -10.32 32.11
N SER A 342 -2.60 -11.39 32.92
CA SER A 342 -3.11 -12.68 32.42
C SER A 342 -4.50 -12.60 31.75
N THR A 343 -5.21 -11.51 31.88
CA THR A 343 -6.59 -11.36 31.40
C THR A 343 -6.84 -10.09 30.57
N ARG A 344 -5.97 -9.10 30.60
CA ARG A 344 -6.19 -7.83 29.89
C ARG A 344 -4.88 -7.06 29.70
N CYS A 345 -4.71 -6.46 28.53
CA CYS A 345 -3.65 -5.51 28.23
C CYS A 345 -4.06 -4.08 28.57
N GLY A 346 -3.05 -3.20 28.69
CA GLY A 346 -3.26 -1.77 28.74
C GLY A 346 -3.76 -1.20 27.40
N PRO A 347 -3.98 0.13 27.33
CA PRO A 347 -4.37 0.78 26.09
C PRO A 347 -3.36 0.53 24.97
N PRO A 348 -3.81 0.32 23.73
CA PRO A 348 -2.92 0.18 22.57
C PRO A 348 -2.04 1.41 22.39
N VAL A 349 -0.82 1.19 21.91
CA VAL A 349 0.03 2.25 21.38
C VAL A 349 -0.22 2.33 19.87
N TYR A 350 -0.74 3.46 19.44
CA TYR A 350 -0.96 3.70 18.02
C TYR A 350 0.30 4.27 17.39
N ARG A 351 0.71 3.70 16.27
CA ARG A 351 1.88 4.15 15.51
C ARG A 351 1.43 4.55 14.11
N ASP A 352 0.75 5.68 14.06
CA ASP A 352 0.08 6.17 12.85
C ASP A 352 1.04 6.57 11.74
N LEU A 353 2.15 7.22 12.09
CA LEU A 353 3.09 7.79 11.13
C LEU A 353 4.52 7.49 11.54
N ALA A 354 5.36 7.07 10.60
CA ALA A 354 6.78 6.86 10.89
C ALA A 354 7.70 6.98 9.68
N VAL A 355 8.98 7.21 9.98
CA VAL A 355 10.11 7.11 9.05
C VAL A 355 11.00 5.96 9.50
N LEU A 356 11.34 5.05 8.60
CA LEU A 356 12.13 3.86 8.89
C LEU A 356 13.41 3.78 8.03
N GLY A 357 14.47 3.23 8.64
CA GLY A 357 15.71 2.86 7.93
C GLY A 357 16.63 4.02 7.61
N THR A 358 16.39 5.22 8.12
CA THR A 358 17.28 6.37 7.95
C THR A 358 18.42 6.36 8.96
N SER A 359 19.50 7.09 8.66
CA SER A 359 20.65 7.24 9.56
C SER A 359 20.32 8.04 10.82
N ASN A 360 19.35 8.94 10.73
CA ASN A 360 18.89 9.78 11.84
C ASN A 360 17.51 9.31 12.33
N PRO A 361 17.43 8.73 13.55
CA PRO A 361 16.16 8.27 14.12
C PRO A 361 15.17 9.40 14.45
N ALA A 362 15.62 10.66 14.41
CA ALA A 362 14.76 11.82 14.63
C ALA A 362 14.00 12.27 13.37
N HIS A 363 14.20 11.62 12.23
CA HIS A 363 13.42 11.91 11.05
C HIS A 363 11.95 11.59 11.28
N GLN A 364 11.09 12.55 10.90
CA GLN A 364 9.65 12.48 11.13
C GLN A 364 8.89 12.92 9.88
N LEU A 365 7.70 12.38 9.69
CA LEU A 365 6.73 12.89 8.74
C LEU A 365 6.10 14.19 9.25
N SER A 366 5.63 15.02 8.34
CA SER A 366 5.13 16.36 8.64
C SER A 366 3.70 16.57 8.13
N PRO A 367 2.70 15.90 8.74
CA PRO A 367 1.29 16.11 8.38
C PRO A 367 0.85 17.54 8.69
N ARG A 368 -0.04 18.06 7.87
CA ARG A 368 -0.64 19.38 8.05
C ARG A 368 -2.15 19.33 7.90
N TYR A 369 -2.85 20.11 8.69
CA TYR A 369 -4.33 20.15 8.68
C TYR A 369 -4.93 18.74 8.70
N SER A 370 -4.37 17.86 9.50
CA SER A 370 -4.76 16.46 9.58
C SER A 370 -5.33 16.13 10.94
N LEU A 371 -6.25 15.18 10.99
CA LEU A 371 -6.75 14.61 12.24
C LEU A 371 -5.94 13.36 12.55
N LEU A 372 -5.31 13.32 13.73
CA LEU A 372 -4.39 12.28 14.16
C LEU A 372 -4.83 11.72 15.51
N THR A 373 -4.47 10.48 15.81
CA THR A 373 -4.74 9.87 17.13
C THR A 373 -4.10 10.69 18.25
N ASP A 374 -2.86 11.15 18.05
CA ASP A 374 -2.19 12.10 18.94
C ASP A 374 -1.29 13.04 18.12
N LEU A 375 -0.76 14.07 18.76
CA LEU A 375 0.10 15.08 18.12
C LEU A 375 1.58 14.92 18.43
N THR A 376 1.98 13.85 19.12
CA THR A 376 3.37 13.64 19.55
C THR A 376 4.15 12.86 18.49
N GLY A 377 5.44 13.17 18.35
CA GLY A 377 6.33 12.43 17.46
C GLY A 377 6.24 12.78 15.98
N TYR A 378 5.57 13.88 15.63
CA TYR A 378 5.42 14.34 14.24
C TYR A 378 5.89 15.79 14.08
N GLY A 379 6.37 16.11 12.86
CA GLY A 379 6.49 17.49 12.40
C GLY A 379 5.13 18.05 11.96
N GLY A 380 5.16 19.20 11.31
CA GLY A 380 3.98 19.79 10.68
C GLY A 380 3.23 20.77 11.56
N ALA A 381 2.04 21.19 11.10
CA ALA A 381 1.29 22.26 11.73
C ALA A 381 -0.23 22.13 11.47
N ASN A 382 -1.01 22.76 12.35
CA ASN A 382 -2.48 22.84 12.24
C ASN A 382 -3.17 21.47 12.25
N ASN A 383 -2.53 20.45 12.86
CA ASN A 383 -3.15 19.15 13.08
C ASN A 383 -4.05 19.21 14.31
N ILE A 384 -5.08 18.39 14.30
CA ILE A 384 -6.05 18.24 15.38
C ILE A 384 -6.10 16.80 15.88
N THR A 385 -6.62 16.59 17.06
CA THR A 385 -6.93 15.27 17.63
C THR A 385 -8.40 15.21 17.98
N GLY A 386 -8.89 14.02 18.18
CA GLY A 386 -10.27 13.73 18.59
C GLY A 386 -10.82 12.57 17.79
N ASP A 387 -11.82 11.94 18.32
CA ASP A 387 -12.54 10.87 17.64
C ASP A 387 -13.16 11.40 16.34
N PRO A 388 -12.82 10.82 15.17
CA PRO A 388 -13.40 11.23 13.89
C PRO A 388 -14.91 11.06 13.83
N LEU A 389 -15.51 10.30 14.74
CA LEU A 389 -16.94 9.98 14.77
C LEU A 389 -17.42 9.43 13.43
N PHE A 390 -16.77 8.35 12.96
CA PHE A 390 -17.25 7.64 11.78
C PHE A 390 -18.68 7.12 11.98
N ILE A 391 -19.46 7.04 10.90
CA ILE A 391 -20.84 6.54 10.97
C ILE A 391 -20.88 5.14 11.56
N PHE A 392 -19.99 4.27 11.12
CA PHE A 392 -19.80 2.95 11.68
C PHE A 392 -18.36 2.49 11.49
N GLU A 393 -17.58 2.52 12.54
CA GLU A 393 -16.20 2.07 12.56
C GLU A 393 -16.20 0.54 12.75
N TYR A 394 -15.57 -0.17 11.81
CA TYR A 394 -15.26 -1.58 11.97
C TYR A 394 -13.85 -1.71 12.51
N THR A 395 -13.64 -2.55 13.50
CA THR A 395 -12.32 -2.84 14.04
C THR A 395 -12.09 -4.34 14.09
N ASN A 396 -10.87 -4.75 13.77
CA ASN A 396 -10.46 -6.15 13.89
C ASN A 396 -10.23 -6.51 15.35
N GLY A 397 -11.22 -7.14 15.97
CA GLY A 397 -11.13 -7.68 17.33
C GLY A 397 -10.96 -6.65 18.45
N ASP A 398 -10.85 -7.13 19.66
CA ASP A 398 -10.67 -6.30 20.86
C ASP A 398 -9.24 -5.80 20.95
N GLN A 399 -9.07 -4.49 20.96
CA GLN A 399 -7.79 -3.83 21.05
C GLN A 399 -7.09 -3.99 22.41
N GLY A 400 -7.82 -4.36 23.44
CA GLY A 400 -7.32 -4.51 24.79
C GLY A 400 -6.94 -5.94 25.17
N GLN A 401 -6.99 -6.89 24.24
CA GLN A 401 -6.70 -8.29 24.54
C GLN A 401 -5.43 -8.78 23.85
N THR A 402 -4.72 -9.64 24.56
CA THR A 402 -3.63 -10.42 24.00
C THR A 402 -4.21 -11.58 23.22
N ILE A 403 -3.69 -11.78 22.02
CA ILE A 403 -4.09 -12.89 21.18
C ILE A 403 -2.99 -13.91 21.20
N GLN A 404 -3.26 -15.02 21.86
CA GLN A 404 -2.34 -16.16 21.90
C GLN A 404 -2.74 -17.19 20.87
N GLN A 405 -1.74 -17.75 20.22
CA GLN A 405 -1.95 -18.90 19.37
C GLN A 405 -2.33 -20.10 20.23
N PRO A 406 -3.51 -20.70 20.03
CA PRO A 406 -3.95 -21.82 20.86
C PRO A 406 -3.19 -23.12 20.60
N GLU A 407 -2.55 -23.25 19.43
CA GLU A 407 -1.89 -24.48 19.02
C GLU A 407 -0.54 -24.22 18.33
N LEU A 408 0.48 -24.94 18.80
CA LEU A 408 1.77 -25.05 18.13
C LEU A 408 1.77 -26.35 17.33
N THR A 409 1.08 -26.37 16.21
CA THR A 409 0.84 -27.61 15.50
C THR A 409 1.88 -27.94 14.44
N THR A 410 2.72 -27.01 14.06
CA THR A 410 3.74 -27.26 13.03
C THR A 410 5.08 -26.62 13.36
N SER A 411 6.16 -27.27 12.93
CA SER A 411 7.52 -26.73 12.95
C SER A 411 7.73 -25.56 11.98
N ILE A 412 6.75 -25.25 11.19
CA ILE A 412 6.72 -24.13 10.29
C ILE A 412 5.96 -23.03 11.04
N ALA A 413 6.69 -22.17 11.71
CA ALA A 413 6.14 -20.94 12.27
C ALA A 413 5.80 -19.99 11.12
N THR A 414 4.72 -20.28 10.44
CA THR A 414 4.15 -19.38 9.47
C THR A 414 3.57 -18.20 10.21
N ALA A 415 3.73 -17.02 9.67
CA ALA A 415 3.10 -15.85 10.24
C ALA A 415 1.59 -16.11 10.38
N PRO A 416 1.04 -16.23 11.60
CA PRO A 416 -0.34 -16.68 11.79
C PRO A 416 -1.34 -15.79 11.07
N ALA A 417 -0.95 -14.56 10.82
CA ALA A 417 -1.73 -13.63 10.05
C ALA A 417 -2.10 -14.13 8.65
N PHE A 418 -1.35 -15.06 8.11
CA PHE A 418 -1.49 -15.50 6.72
C PHE A 418 -1.76 -16.97 6.57
N ASP A 419 -1.59 -17.72 7.65
CA ASP A 419 -1.70 -19.17 7.62
C ASP A 419 -3.14 -19.63 7.39
N GLU A 420 -4.00 -19.29 8.27
CA GLU A 420 -5.39 -19.75 8.26
C GLU A 420 -6.36 -18.77 7.58
N GLY A 421 -5.85 -17.92 6.69
CA GLY A 421 -6.68 -16.90 6.06
C GLY A 421 -7.41 -16.06 7.08
N GLY A 422 -6.91 -15.96 8.29
CA GLY A 422 -7.50 -15.13 9.22
C GLY A 422 -8.22 -15.74 10.40
N ASN A 423 -8.57 -16.95 10.31
CA ASN A 423 -9.32 -17.63 11.37
C ASN A 423 -8.49 -17.90 12.61
N PHE A 424 -7.18 -17.85 12.46
CA PHE A 424 -6.26 -18.21 13.49
C PHE A 424 -6.16 -17.19 14.61
N LEU A 425 -6.35 -15.95 14.28
CA LEU A 425 -6.34 -14.86 15.23
C LEU A 425 -7.76 -14.28 15.29
N ASP A 426 -8.42 -14.36 16.41
CA ASP A 426 -9.74 -13.75 16.65
C ASP A 426 -9.81 -12.25 16.36
N VAL A 427 -8.66 -11.64 16.15
CA VAL A 427 -8.53 -10.24 15.72
C VAL A 427 -8.67 -10.04 14.26
N ARG A 428 -8.95 -11.06 13.50
CA ARG A 428 -8.92 -10.91 12.10
C ARG A 428 -10.26 -10.83 11.53
N PHE A 429 -10.33 -10.08 10.53
CA PHE A 429 -11.33 -10.00 9.49
C PHE A 429 -12.38 -11.13 9.59
N GLY A 430 -12.87 -11.35 10.68
CA GLY A 430 -13.89 -12.30 10.78
C GLY A 430 -15.23 -11.57 10.71
N PRO A 431 -16.25 -12.00 10.11
CA PRO A 431 -16.41 -12.54 8.78
C PRO A 431 -16.03 -11.50 7.72
N HIS A 432 -15.47 -11.91 6.60
CA HIS A 432 -15.15 -11.03 5.48
C HIS A 432 -16.41 -10.31 5.01
N SER A 433 -16.70 -9.20 5.63
CA SER A 433 -17.83 -8.36 5.30
C SER A 433 -17.29 -6.96 5.04
N PRO A 434 -17.71 -6.27 4.01
CA PRO A 434 -17.42 -4.85 3.83
C PRO A 434 -18.21 -4.00 4.83
N THR A 435 -18.30 -4.48 6.08
CA THR A 435 -18.89 -3.71 7.16
C THR A 435 -17.94 -2.61 7.55
N GLY A 436 -18.47 -1.49 7.89
CA GLY A 436 -17.75 -0.28 8.14
C GLY A 436 -18.24 0.82 7.21
N ASN A 437 -18.43 1.97 7.79
CA ASN A 437 -18.77 3.18 7.05
C ASN A 437 -17.94 4.31 7.66
N TYR A 438 -16.87 4.67 6.98
CA TYR A 438 -15.89 5.64 7.43
C TYR A 438 -16.23 7.08 7.01
N HIS A 439 -17.46 7.33 6.61
CA HIS A 439 -17.97 8.69 6.46
C HIS A 439 -18.18 9.34 7.83
N LEU A 440 -18.19 10.67 7.85
CA LEU A 440 -18.21 11.44 9.08
C LEU A 440 -19.64 11.64 9.62
N ASN A 441 -19.81 11.47 10.92
CA ASN A 441 -21.04 11.87 11.60
C ASN A 441 -21.08 13.38 11.91
N ALA A 442 -22.28 13.89 12.16
CA ALA A 442 -22.46 15.22 12.70
C ALA A 442 -21.70 15.37 14.03
N GLY A 443 -20.94 16.43 14.17
CA GLY A 443 -20.12 16.68 15.37
C GLY A 443 -18.69 16.15 15.29
N SER A 444 -18.29 15.50 14.18
CA SER A 444 -16.90 15.14 13.94
C SER A 444 -15.99 16.38 14.04
N PRO A 445 -14.84 16.30 14.74
CA PRO A 445 -13.87 17.38 14.76
C PRO A 445 -13.21 17.63 13.40
N ALA A 446 -13.35 16.70 12.45
CA ALA A 446 -12.82 16.83 11.10
C ALA A 446 -13.62 17.80 10.22
N LEU A 447 -14.88 18.12 10.61
CA LEU A 447 -15.77 18.96 9.80
C LEU A 447 -15.27 20.40 9.74
N ALA A 448 -15.18 20.95 8.53
CA ALA A 448 -14.79 22.33 8.24
C ALA A 448 -13.46 22.78 8.88
N THR A 449 -12.52 21.85 9.10
CA THR A 449 -11.23 22.12 9.75
C THR A 449 -10.01 21.90 8.83
N GLY A 450 -10.24 21.42 7.64
CA GLY A 450 -9.21 21.30 6.61
C GLY A 450 -8.85 22.63 5.95
N THR A 451 -8.02 22.55 4.93
CA THR A 451 -7.56 23.72 4.17
C THR A 451 -7.65 23.47 2.67
N MET A 452 -8.05 24.49 1.92
CA MET A 452 -8.04 24.45 0.47
C MET A 452 -6.71 25.04 -0.06
N GLN A 453 -5.83 24.18 -0.50
CA GLN A 453 -4.52 24.54 -1.08
C GLN A 453 -4.30 23.77 -2.39
N SER A 454 -3.23 24.09 -3.10
CA SER A 454 -2.84 23.34 -4.30
C SER A 454 -2.65 21.85 -3.96
N GLY A 455 -3.29 20.97 -4.72
CA GLY A 455 -3.28 19.52 -4.51
C GLY A 455 -4.49 18.98 -3.75
N VAL A 456 -5.30 19.85 -3.14
CA VAL A 456 -6.59 19.44 -2.54
C VAL A 456 -7.62 19.27 -3.65
N PRO A 457 -8.33 18.14 -3.71
CA PRO A 457 -9.36 17.91 -4.71
C PRO A 457 -10.59 18.81 -4.45
N THR A 458 -11.30 19.15 -5.51
CA THR A 458 -12.54 19.93 -5.46
C THR A 458 -13.77 19.11 -5.10
N THR A 459 -13.64 17.80 -5.18
CA THR A 459 -14.68 16.84 -4.78
C THR A 459 -14.11 15.82 -3.81
N ASP A 460 -14.96 15.16 -3.06
CA ASP A 460 -14.60 14.15 -2.09
C ASP A 460 -14.64 12.72 -2.66
N TYR A 461 -14.72 11.72 -1.76
CA TYR A 461 -14.79 10.30 -2.09
C TYR A 461 -16.05 9.95 -2.91
N ASP A 462 -17.19 10.52 -2.57
CA ASP A 462 -18.48 10.28 -3.22
C ASP A 462 -18.76 11.20 -4.43
N GLY A 463 -17.92 12.20 -4.62
CA GLY A 463 -18.06 13.22 -5.67
C GLY A 463 -18.74 14.49 -5.18
N ASP A 464 -18.99 14.63 -3.90
CA ASP A 464 -19.57 15.83 -3.29
C ASP A 464 -18.56 16.99 -3.33
N THR A 465 -19.06 18.21 -3.53
CA THR A 465 -18.19 19.37 -3.74
C THR A 465 -17.63 19.87 -2.42
N ARG A 466 -16.30 19.98 -2.34
CA ARG A 466 -15.61 20.56 -1.18
C ARG A 466 -15.71 22.08 -1.18
N PRO A 467 -16.03 22.71 -0.02
CA PRO A 467 -16.08 24.15 0.10
C PRO A 467 -14.68 24.77 -0.07
N ILE A 468 -14.62 25.96 -0.67
CA ILE A 468 -13.37 26.64 -1.02
C ILE A 468 -12.60 27.11 0.23
N SER A 469 -13.28 27.37 1.32
CA SER A 469 -12.65 28.00 2.50
C SER A 469 -12.19 26.98 3.54
N SER A 470 -12.99 25.98 3.85
CA SER A 470 -12.76 25.07 4.96
C SER A 470 -13.38 23.70 4.63
N PRO A 471 -12.72 22.88 3.81
CA PRO A 471 -13.19 21.53 3.54
C PRO A 471 -13.06 20.68 4.79
N ASP A 472 -13.70 19.54 4.79
CA ASP A 472 -13.53 18.54 5.82
C ASP A 472 -12.15 17.85 5.69
N ILE A 473 -11.61 17.40 6.81
CA ILE A 473 -10.42 16.56 6.83
C ILE A 473 -10.85 15.12 6.56
N GLY A 474 -10.11 14.42 5.72
CA GLY A 474 -10.40 13.03 5.34
C GLY A 474 -10.95 12.87 3.94
N ALA A 475 -11.36 11.65 3.63
CA ALA A 475 -11.88 11.29 2.31
C ALA A 475 -13.28 11.83 2.04
N ASP A 476 -14.08 11.98 3.08
CA ASP A 476 -15.47 12.40 3.05
C ASP A 476 -15.61 13.92 3.24
N GLU A 477 -16.56 14.52 2.56
CA GLU A 477 -17.06 15.88 2.77
C GLU A 477 -18.53 15.79 3.15
N ARG A 478 -18.82 16.05 4.39
CA ARG A 478 -20.16 15.89 4.89
C ARG A 478 -21.03 17.11 4.54
N ASN A 479 -21.97 16.92 3.65
CA ASN A 479 -22.97 17.91 3.25
C ASN A 479 -24.17 18.02 4.21
#